data_9f239f696cfa2f9dd530333d9fc39b9c
#
_entry.id   9f239f696cfa2f9dd530333d9fc39b9c
#
_cell.length_a   1.000
_cell.length_b   1.000
_cell.length_c   1.000
_cell.angle_alpha   90.00
_cell.angle_beta   90.00
_cell.angle_gamma   90.00
#
_symmetry.space_group_name_H-M   'P 1'
#
loop_
_entity.id
_entity.type
_entity.pdbx_description
1 polymer ?
#
loop_
_entity_poly.entity_id
_entity_poly.type
_entity_poly.pdbx_seq_one_letter_code
_entity_poly.pdbx_strand_id
1 'polypeptide(L)'
;MEEKEIFKDIEGFEGYYQVSNMNRVKSLERTVRNGRGYRTVPERILKPEKNRYGYLQVNLWKDGKMKMYLVHRLVASAFLENPMGYTEINHKDEDKTNNVVSNLEWCSRSYNNTYNDRAKKAGKKVAEKLSKPVIAIDKRTGLILEFVSSREAEREIGINQGNIIKCCKGKLNSCGGFYWMYKNNNDDTK
;
A
#
# COMPACT_ATOMS: atom_id res chain seq x y z
N MET A 1 19.23 -21.15 -11.76
CA MET A 1 19.10 -20.84 -13.21
C MET A 1 18.50 -19.44 -13.28
N GLU A 2 19.17 -18.51 -13.95
CA GLU A 2 18.60 -17.17 -14.18
C GLU A 2 17.40 -17.30 -15.11
N GLU A 3 16.25 -16.77 -14.68
CA GLU A 3 15.05 -16.72 -15.53
C GLU A 3 15.33 -15.82 -16.73
N LYS A 4 15.21 -16.35 -17.93
CA LYS A 4 15.41 -15.61 -19.19
C LYS A 4 14.30 -14.57 -19.33
N GLU A 5 14.65 -13.33 -19.62
CA GLU A 5 13.66 -12.30 -19.91
C GLU A 5 13.00 -12.53 -21.27
N ILE A 6 11.67 -12.52 -21.27
CA ILE A 6 10.82 -12.71 -22.43
C ILE A 6 9.90 -11.51 -22.57
N PHE A 7 9.78 -10.96 -23.80
CA PHE A 7 8.86 -9.88 -24.12
C PHE A 7 7.66 -10.42 -24.89
N LYS A 8 6.46 -9.97 -24.55
CA LYS A 8 5.21 -10.23 -25.28
C LYS A 8 4.54 -8.92 -25.66
N ASP A 9 3.83 -8.91 -26.77
CA ASP A 9 3.04 -7.75 -27.19
C ASP A 9 1.97 -7.43 -26.15
N ILE A 10 1.74 -6.13 -25.95
CA ILE A 10 0.64 -5.66 -25.11
C ILE A 10 -0.63 -5.68 -25.97
N GLU A 11 -1.67 -6.36 -25.49
CA GLU A 11 -2.97 -6.45 -26.15
C GLU A 11 -3.51 -5.06 -26.53
N GLY A 12 -3.89 -4.91 -27.81
CA GLY A 12 -4.33 -3.66 -28.39
C GLY A 12 -3.21 -2.68 -28.74
N PHE A 13 -1.93 -3.04 -28.50
CA PHE A 13 -0.74 -2.24 -28.81
C PHE A 13 0.32 -3.05 -29.58
N GLU A 14 -0.11 -4.06 -30.30
CA GLU A 14 0.75 -4.89 -31.15
C GLU A 14 1.55 -4.02 -32.12
N GLY A 15 2.84 -4.26 -32.23
CA GLY A 15 3.77 -3.44 -33.03
C GLY A 15 4.11 -2.06 -32.44
N TYR A 16 3.55 -1.71 -31.29
CA TYR A 16 3.86 -0.45 -30.58
C TYR A 16 4.62 -0.68 -29.28
N TYR A 17 4.15 -1.64 -28.45
CA TYR A 17 4.70 -1.87 -27.12
C TYR A 17 4.69 -3.33 -26.73
N GLN A 18 5.70 -3.72 -25.99
CA GLN A 18 5.83 -5.04 -25.37
C GLN A 18 6.05 -4.92 -23.87
N VAL A 19 5.66 -5.95 -23.15
CA VAL A 19 5.93 -6.08 -21.71
C VAL A 19 6.72 -7.35 -21.46
N SER A 20 7.67 -7.32 -20.51
CA SER A 20 8.46 -8.48 -20.13
C SER A 20 7.93 -9.16 -18.87
N ASN A 21 8.26 -10.46 -18.71
CA ASN A 21 8.07 -11.22 -17.48
C ASN A 21 8.86 -10.64 -16.28
N MET A 22 9.81 -9.73 -16.54
CA MET A 22 10.68 -9.09 -15.55
C MET A 22 10.34 -7.61 -15.32
N ASN A 23 9.04 -7.23 -15.42
CA ASN A 23 8.58 -5.88 -15.04
C ASN A 23 9.02 -4.74 -15.98
N ARG A 24 9.56 -5.00 -17.18
CA ARG A 24 9.96 -3.96 -18.13
C ARG A 24 8.92 -3.77 -19.23
N VAL A 25 8.67 -2.51 -19.62
CA VAL A 25 7.82 -2.16 -20.75
C VAL A 25 8.69 -1.52 -21.82
N LYS A 26 8.58 -2.03 -23.04
CA LYS A 26 9.38 -1.62 -24.18
C LYS A 26 8.50 -0.96 -25.24
N SER A 27 8.92 0.20 -25.72
CA SER A 27 8.39 0.82 -26.93
C SER A 27 9.18 0.28 -28.12
N LEU A 28 8.48 -0.31 -29.09
CA LEU A 28 9.10 -0.83 -30.30
C LEU A 28 9.48 0.31 -31.25
N GLU A 29 10.51 0.06 -32.07
CA GLU A 29 10.83 0.94 -33.18
C GLU A 29 9.65 0.99 -34.16
N ARG A 30 9.28 2.18 -34.60
CA ARG A 30 8.22 2.40 -35.58
C ARG A 30 8.32 3.75 -36.27
N THR A 31 7.85 3.79 -37.50
CA THR A 31 7.70 5.04 -38.25
C THR A 31 6.34 5.64 -37.97
N VAL A 32 6.32 6.89 -37.54
CA VAL A 32 5.09 7.66 -37.27
C VAL A 32 5.02 8.90 -38.16
N ARG A 33 3.81 9.28 -38.54
CA ARG A 33 3.57 10.53 -39.28
C ARG A 33 3.83 11.72 -38.37
N ASN A 34 4.55 12.71 -38.88
CA ASN A 34 4.85 13.96 -38.18
C ASN A 34 4.57 15.14 -39.10
N GLY A 35 3.38 15.71 -39.01
CA GLY A 35 2.97 16.79 -39.91
C GLY A 35 2.97 16.34 -41.39
N ARG A 36 3.85 16.95 -42.20
CA ARG A 36 3.99 16.66 -43.65
C ARG A 36 4.93 15.49 -43.96
N GLY A 37 5.60 14.91 -42.95
CA GLY A 37 6.61 13.89 -43.13
C GLY A 37 6.43 12.70 -42.19
N TYR A 38 7.49 11.90 -42.09
CA TYR A 38 7.58 10.74 -41.25
C TYR A 38 8.80 10.84 -40.36
N ARG A 39 8.73 10.30 -39.13
CA ARG A 39 9.89 10.15 -38.24
C ARG A 39 9.93 8.74 -37.67
N THR A 40 11.11 8.21 -37.45
CA THR A 40 11.32 6.98 -36.72
C THR A 40 11.32 7.24 -35.22
N VAL A 41 10.52 6.52 -34.49
CA VAL A 41 10.58 6.42 -33.02
C VAL A 41 11.46 5.21 -32.71
N PRO A 42 12.61 5.39 -32.05
CA PRO A 42 13.51 4.27 -31.76
C PRO A 42 12.94 3.35 -30.67
N GLU A 43 13.40 2.09 -30.69
CA GLU A 43 13.13 1.16 -29.61
C GLU A 43 13.72 1.69 -28.30
N ARG A 44 12.97 1.56 -27.20
CA ARG A 44 13.45 1.91 -25.86
C ARG A 44 12.65 1.24 -24.75
N ILE A 45 13.31 0.99 -23.62
CA ILE A 45 12.61 0.65 -22.38
C ILE A 45 12.00 1.92 -21.79
N LEU A 46 10.72 1.85 -21.44
CA LEU A 46 10.02 2.96 -20.80
C LEU A 46 10.39 3.02 -19.31
N LYS A 47 10.62 4.22 -18.79
CA LYS A 47 10.80 4.44 -17.36
C LYS A 47 9.42 4.50 -16.69
N PRO A 48 9.07 3.56 -15.79
CA PRO A 48 7.80 3.62 -15.09
C PRO A 48 7.82 4.70 -14.02
N GLU A 49 6.67 5.29 -13.74
CA GLU A 49 6.45 6.23 -12.65
C GLU A 49 5.67 5.58 -11.52
N LYS A 50 5.93 5.97 -10.28
CA LYS A 50 5.19 5.48 -9.11
C LYS A 50 3.98 6.40 -8.87
N ASN A 51 2.78 5.83 -8.88
CA ASN A 51 1.58 6.59 -8.59
C ASN A 51 1.39 6.82 -7.07
N ARG A 52 0.39 7.64 -6.69
CA ARG A 52 0.09 7.95 -5.28
C ARG A 52 -0.24 6.73 -4.41
N TYR A 53 -0.61 5.62 -5.01
CA TYR A 53 -0.92 4.36 -4.31
C TYR A 53 0.27 3.40 -4.24
N GLY A 54 1.43 3.79 -4.77
CA GLY A 54 2.66 3.03 -4.76
C GLY A 54 2.83 2.05 -5.93
N TYR A 55 1.92 1.99 -6.89
CA TYR A 55 2.02 1.13 -8.06
C TYR A 55 2.86 1.79 -9.18
N LEU A 56 3.60 0.97 -9.92
CA LEU A 56 4.28 1.42 -11.14
C LEU A 56 3.29 1.53 -12.30
N GLN A 57 3.41 2.62 -13.06
CA GLN A 57 2.58 2.93 -14.22
C GLN A 57 3.42 3.45 -15.38
N VAL A 58 2.91 3.25 -16.60
CA VAL A 58 3.48 3.78 -17.84
C VAL A 58 2.41 4.43 -18.68
N ASN A 59 2.81 5.43 -19.48
CA ASN A 59 1.94 6.09 -20.45
C ASN A 59 2.19 5.47 -21.83
N LEU A 60 1.17 4.88 -22.42
CA LEU A 60 1.19 4.31 -23.78
C LEU A 60 0.41 5.21 -24.73
N TRP A 61 0.98 5.45 -25.90
CA TRP A 61 0.41 6.28 -26.96
C TRP A 61 0.07 5.45 -28.16
N LYS A 62 -1.16 5.55 -28.66
CA LYS A 62 -1.61 4.97 -29.92
C LYS A 62 -2.67 5.88 -30.54
N ASP A 63 -2.59 6.10 -31.86
CA ASP A 63 -3.57 6.89 -32.62
C ASP A 63 -3.80 8.31 -32.05
N GLY A 64 -2.72 8.97 -31.62
CA GLY A 64 -2.77 10.30 -31.05
C GLY A 64 -3.35 10.38 -29.63
N LYS A 65 -3.71 9.25 -29.03
CA LYS A 65 -4.26 9.18 -27.67
C LYS A 65 -3.26 8.56 -26.70
N MET A 66 -3.16 9.18 -25.52
CA MET A 66 -2.39 8.64 -24.42
C MET A 66 -3.32 7.97 -23.43
N LYS A 67 -2.90 6.80 -22.93
CA LYS A 67 -3.56 6.13 -21.81
C LYS A 67 -2.52 5.60 -20.85
N MET A 68 -2.80 5.76 -19.56
CA MET A 68 -1.97 5.26 -18.47
C MET A 68 -2.33 3.81 -18.15
N TYR A 69 -1.30 2.99 -17.96
CA TYR A 69 -1.45 1.58 -17.61
C TYR A 69 -0.59 1.22 -16.40
N LEU A 70 -1.14 0.41 -15.52
CA LEU A 70 -0.41 -0.16 -14.39
C LEU A 70 0.45 -1.33 -14.89
N VAL A 71 1.74 -1.32 -14.56
CA VAL A 71 2.70 -2.32 -15.08
C VAL A 71 2.32 -3.73 -14.67
N HIS A 72 1.93 -3.97 -13.39
CA HIS A 72 1.50 -5.31 -12.94
C HIS A 72 0.31 -5.85 -13.75
N ARG A 73 -0.61 -4.98 -14.22
CA ARG A 73 -1.72 -5.40 -15.06
C ARG A 73 -1.26 -5.81 -16.44
N LEU A 74 -0.33 -5.07 -17.04
CA LEU A 74 0.25 -5.43 -18.34
C LEU A 74 0.98 -6.78 -18.25
N VAL A 75 1.78 -6.99 -17.21
CA VAL A 75 2.50 -8.27 -16.99
C VAL A 75 1.50 -9.41 -16.78
N ALA A 76 0.53 -9.24 -15.88
CA ALA A 76 -0.44 -10.30 -15.59
C ALA A 76 -1.28 -10.67 -16.81
N SER A 77 -1.76 -9.68 -17.57
CA SER A 77 -2.53 -9.93 -18.80
C SER A 77 -1.72 -10.65 -19.88
N ALA A 78 -0.42 -10.36 -19.99
CA ALA A 78 0.41 -10.97 -21.03
C ALA A 78 0.92 -12.38 -20.67
N PHE A 79 1.10 -12.69 -19.36
CA PHE A 79 1.83 -13.87 -18.93
C PHE A 79 1.04 -14.84 -18.05
N LEU A 80 -0.03 -14.40 -17.38
CA LEU A 80 -0.78 -15.23 -16.45
C LEU A 80 -2.16 -15.59 -17.04
N GLU A 81 -2.48 -16.86 -17.02
CA GLU A 81 -3.83 -17.32 -17.33
C GLU A 81 -4.83 -16.86 -16.27
N ASN A 82 -6.03 -16.51 -16.69
CA ASN A 82 -7.12 -16.06 -15.82
C ASN A 82 -8.45 -16.77 -16.13
N PRO A 83 -8.52 -18.09 -15.97
CA PRO A 83 -9.70 -18.88 -16.35
C PRO A 83 -10.93 -18.52 -15.53
N MET A 84 -10.75 -17.98 -14.32
CA MET A 84 -11.84 -17.58 -13.42
C MET A 84 -12.31 -16.13 -13.66
N GLY A 85 -11.69 -15.38 -14.58
CA GLY A 85 -12.05 -14.00 -14.88
C GLY A 85 -11.86 -13.03 -13.70
N TYR A 86 -10.89 -13.26 -12.84
CA TYR A 86 -10.61 -12.37 -11.71
C TYR A 86 -10.18 -10.99 -12.18
N THR A 87 -10.58 -9.97 -11.43
CA THR A 87 -10.28 -8.57 -11.75
C THR A 87 -9.15 -7.99 -10.92
N GLU A 88 -8.78 -8.64 -9.82
CA GLU A 88 -7.72 -8.21 -8.92
C GLU A 88 -6.43 -8.98 -9.15
N ILE A 89 -5.30 -8.31 -8.89
CA ILE A 89 -3.97 -8.90 -8.93
C ILE A 89 -3.32 -8.71 -7.57
N ASN A 90 -2.84 -9.80 -7.00
CA ASN A 90 -2.08 -9.80 -5.76
C ASN A 90 -0.57 -9.80 -6.06
N HIS A 91 0.21 -9.05 -5.26
CA HIS A 91 1.66 -9.18 -5.16
C HIS A 91 1.96 -10.09 -3.98
N LYS A 92 2.57 -11.25 -4.24
CA LYS A 92 2.81 -12.28 -3.21
C LYS A 92 3.73 -11.78 -2.09
N ASP A 93 4.71 -10.94 -2.43
CA ASP A 93 5.64 -10.30 -1.48
C ASP A 93 5.11 -8.99 -0.86
N GLU A 94 3.88 -8.56 -1.22
CA GLU A 94 3.27 -7.27 -0.82
C GLU A 94 3.98 -6.02 -1.38
N ASP A 95 5.07 -6.15 -2.18
CA ASP A 95 5.72 -5.02 -2.83
C ASP A 95 5.05 -4.69 -4.18
N LYS A 96 4.34 -3.56 -4.21
CA LYS A 96 3.62 -3.05 -5.39
C LYS A 96 4.53 -2.64 -6.55
N THR A 97 5.84 -2.60 -6.34
CA THR A 97 6.83 -2.26 -7.34
C THR A 97 7.49 -3.49 -7.98
N ASN A 98 7.38 -4.64 -7.32
CA ASN A 98 7.88 -5.92 -7.84
C ASN A 98 6.81 -6.60 -8.71
N ASN A 99 6.81 -6.28 -10.00
CA ASN A 99 5.83 -6.80 -10.96
C ASN A 99 6.39 -7.94 -11.83
N VAL A 100 7.39 -8.69 -11.36
CA VAL A 100 7.84 -9.91 -12.04
C VAL A 100 6.71 -10.95 -12.03
N VAL A 101 6.60 -11.74 -13.10
CA VAL A 101 5.48 -12.66 -13.29
C VAL A 101 5.33 -13.67 -12.17
N SER A 102 6.45 -14.18 -11.61
CA SER A 102 6.47 -15.13 -10.50
C SER A 102 5.88 -14.57 -9.20
N ASN A 103 5.91 -13.24 -9.03
CA ASN A 103 5.37 -12.54 -7.86
C ASN A 103 3.89 -12.16 -7.99
N LEU A 104 3.30 -12.28 -9.18
CA LEU A 104 1.92 -11.86 -9.44
C LEU A 104 0.98 -13.07 -9.48
N GLU A 105 -0.26 -12.86 -9.11
CA GLU A 105 -1.35 -13.82 -9.28
C GLU A 105 -2.69 -13.11 -9.47
N TRP A 106 -3.55 -13.65 -10.36
CA TRP A 106 -4.95 -13.24 -10.42
C TRP A 106 -5.71 -13.77 -9.23
N CYS A 107 -6.52 -12.94 -8.60
CA CYS A 107 -7.24 -13.34 -7.39
C CYS A 107 -8.60 -12.68 -7.27
N SER A 108 -9.44 -13.22 -6.39
CA SER A 108 -10.69 -12.58 -6.00
C SER A 108 -10.41 -11.37 -5.09
N ARG A 109 -11.33 -10.42 -5.07
CA ARG A 109 -11.26 -9.26 -4.16
C ARG A 109 -11.22 -9.68 -2.69
N SER A 110 -11.98 -10.71 -2.32
CA SER A 110 -11.99 -11.23 -0.95
C SER A 110 -10.60 -11.76 -0.56
N TYR A 111 -10.01 -12.61 -1.40
CA TYR A 111 -8.67 -13.15 -1.18
C TYR A 111 -7.64 -12.01 -1.05
N ASN A 112 -7.64 -11.03 -1.97
CA ASN A 112 -6.70 -9.93 -1.94
C ASN A 112 -6.80 -9.08 -0.65
N ASN A 113 -8.02 -8.87 -0.14
CA ASN A 113 -8.23 -8.09 1.09
C ASN A 113 -7.78 -8.83 2.35
N THR A 114 -7.86 -10.16 2.37
CA THR A 114 -7.47 -11.00 3.52
C THR A 114 -6.04 -11.49 3.47
N TYR A 115 -5.38 -11.36 2.32
CA TYR A 115 -4.02 -11.85 2.10
C TYR A 115 -3.05 -11.30 3.16
N ASN A 116 -2.27 -12.19 3.79
CA ASN A 116 -1.31 -11.88 4.84
C ASN A 116 -1.86 -10.97 5.95
N ASP A 117 -3.12 -11.17 6.38
CA ASP A 117 -3.77 -10.37 7.44
C ASP A 117 -3.78 -8.84 7.18
N ARG A 118 -3.83 -8.43 5.91
CA ARG A 118 -3.83 -6.99 5.52
C ARG A 118 -4.85 -6.17 6.29
N ALA A 119 -6.05 -6.69 6.48
CA ALA A 119 -7.09 -6.00 7.23
C ALA A 119 -6.70 -5.80 8.71
N LYS A 120 -6.09 -6.82 9.34
CA LYS A 120 -5.60 -6.73 10.72
C LYS A 120 -4.43 -5.77 10.84
N LYS A 121 -3.46 -5.84 9.90
CA LYS A 121 -2.31 -4.91 9.84
C LYS A 121 -2.76 -3.46 9.66
N ALA A 122 -3.73 -3.20 8.77
CA ALA A 122 -4.29 -1.88 8.56
C ALA A 122 -5.02 -1.37 9.81
N GLY A 123 -5.86 -2.21 10.42
CA GLY A 123 -6.56 -1.88 11.67
C GLY A 123 -5.60 -1.56 12.81
N LYS A 124 -4.50 -2.33 12.95
CA LYS A 124 -3.47 -2.08 13.95
C LYS A 124 -2.78 -0.72 13.74
N LYS A 125 -2.36 -0.40 12.51
CA LYS A 125 -1.75 0.90 12.18
C LYS A 125 -2.70 2.08 12.47
N VAL A 126 -3.98 1.96 12.16
CA VAL A 126 -4.99 2.99 12.46
C VAL A 126 -5.16 3.13 13.96
N ALA A 127 -5.26 2.01 14.70
CA ALA A 127 -5.36 2.03 16.15
C ALA A 127 -4.15 2.67 16.81
N GLU A 128 -2.93 2.34 16.37
CA GLU A 128 -1.68 2.95 16.84
C GLU A 128 -1.64 4.47 16.58
N LYS A 129 -2.02 4.89 15.35
CA LYS A 129 -2.04 6.33 14.98
C LYS A 129 -3.08 7.13 15.77
N LEU A 130 -4.21 6.53 16.13
CA LEU A 130 -5.31 7.19 16.86
C LEU A 130 -5.20 7.01 18.37
N SER A 131 -4.34 6.12 18.85
CA SER A 131 -4.15 5.91 20.29
C SER A 131 -3.49 7.14 20.93
N LYS A 132 -4.04 7.54 22.07
CA LYS A 132 -3.44 8.58 22.90
C LYS A 132 -2.86 7.91 24.12
N PRO A 133 -1.53 7.96 24.32
CA PRO A 133 -0.90 7.43 25.52
C PRO A 133 -1.48 8.07 26.77
N VAL A 134 -1.63 7.28 27.82
CA VAL A 134 -2.14 7.74 29.11
C VAL A 134 -1.17 7.40 30.24
N ILE A 135 -1.16 8.25 31.27
CA ILE A 135 -0.40 8.08 32.49
C ILE A 135 -1.39 7.89 33.63
N ALA A 136 -1.16 6.86 34.45
CA ALA A 136 -1.86 6.61 35.71
C ALA A 136 -0.93 6.91 36.89
N ILE A 137 -1.40 7.65 37.88
CA ILE A 137 -0.69 7.91 39.11
C ILE A 137 -1.50 7.32 40.27
N ASP A 138 -0.96 6.31 40.91
CA ASP A 138 -1.60 5.69 42.10
C ASP A 138 -1.75 6.68 43.23
N LYS A 139 -2.96 6.79 43.77
CA LYS A 139 -3.32 7.79 44.79
C LYS A 139 -2.63 7.56 46.13
N ARG A 140 -2.28 6.33 46.50
CA ARG A 140 -1.69 5.98 47.79
C ARG A 140 -0.17 6.03 47.75
N THR A 141 0.39 5.47 46.67
CA THR A 141 1.85 5.25 46.58
C THR A 141 2.56 6.30 45.73
N GLY A 142 1.82 7.02 44.87
CA GLY A 142 2.41 7.93 43.90
C GLY A 142 3.05 7.18 42.69
N LEU A 143 2.94 5.86 42.62
CA LEU A 143 3.49 5.06 41.51
C LEU A 143 2.91 5.53 40.19
N ILE A 144 3.81 5.72 39.23
CA ILE A 144 3.43 6.13 37.85
C ILE A 144 3.47 4.94 36.96
N LEU A 145 2.38 4.69 36.24
CA LEU A 145 2.25 3.68 35.18
C LEU A 145 1.96 4.38 33.86
N GLU A 146 2.58 3.92 32.78
CA GLU A 146 2.37 4.43 31.44
C GLU A 146 1.76 3.36 30.54
N PHE A 147 0.77 3.75 29.72
CA PHE A 147 0.11 2.87 28.76
C PHE A 147 0.05 3.56 27.40
N VAL A 148 0.22 2.80 26.31
CA VAL A 148 0.14 3.34 24.94
C VAL A 148 -1.28 3.78 24.58
N SER A 149 -2.29 3.34 25.35
CA SER A 149 -3.68 3.77 25.19
C SER A 149 -4.51 3.47 26.43
N SER A 150 -5.64 4.19 26.58
CA SER A 150 -6.63 3.90 27.61
C SER A 150 -7.25 2.47 27.48
N ARG A 151 -7.26 1.88 26.27
CA ARG A 151 -7.72 0.50 26.03
C ARG A 151 -6.70 -0.53 26.54
N GLU A 152 -5.41 -0.23 26.43
CA GLU A 152 -4.38 -1.08 27.00
C GLU A 152 -4.44 -1.06 28.52
N ALA A 153 -4.57 0.12 29.12
CA ALA A 153 -4.77 0.25 30.56
C ALA A 153 -5.98 -0.55 31.06
N GLU A 154 -7.13 -0.54 30.33
CA GLU A 154 -8.29 -1.38 30.67
C GLU A 154 -7.95 -2.88 30.64
N ARG A 155 -7.18 -3.33 29.65
CA ARG A 155 -6.80 -4.76 29.54
C ARG A 155 -5.82 -5.20 30.63
N GLU A 156 -4.89 -4.34 31.02
CA GLU A 156 -3.84 -4.69 31.97
C GLU A 156 -4.27 -4.58 33.44
N ILE A 157 -5.05 -3.56 33.75
CA ILE A 157 -5.42 -3.27 35.14
C ILE A 157 -6.92 -3.24 35.40
N GLY A 158 -7.75 -3.61 34.40
CA GLY A 158 -9.20 -3.82 34.54
C GLY A 158 -10.03 -2.55 34.75
N ILE A 159 -9.49 -1.36 34.59
CA ILE A 159 -10.21 -0.10 34.79
C ILE A 159 -10.87 0.32 33.48
N ASN A 160 -12.19 0.53 33.50
CA ASN A 160 -12.97 0.84 32.31
C ASN A 160 -12.41 2.02 31.50
N GLN A 161 -12.14 1.80 30.22
CA GLN A 161 -11.59 2.77 29.26
C GLN A 161 -12.35 4.10 29.25
N GLY A 162 -13.70 4.03 29.27
CA GLY A 162 -14.54 5.23 29.24
C GLY A 162 -14.33 6.14 30.46
N ASN A 163 -14.10 5.56 31.65
CA ASN A 163 -13.81 6.31 32.86
C ASN A 163 -12.40 6.90 32.84
N ILE A 164 -11.41 6.16 32.34
CA ILE A 164 -10.04 6.67 32.10
C ILE A 164 -10.09 7.92 31.21
N ILE A 165 -10.80 7.84 30.09
CA ILE A 165 -10.97 8.97 29.15
C ILE A 165 -11.65 10.17 29.81
N LYS A 166 -12.67 9.93 30.67
CA LYS A 166 -13.33 11.01 31.40
C LYS A 166 -12.36 11.70 32.37
N CYS A 167 -11.51 10.94 33.07
CA CYS A 167 -10.47 11.49 33.92
C CYS A 167 -9.47 12.33 33.12
N CYS A 168 -8.93 11.78 32.01
CA CYS A 168 -8.00 12.50 31.15
C CYS A 168 -8.57 13.80 30.54
N LYS A 169 -9.91 13.88 30.44
CA LYS A 169 -10.63 15.09 29.97
C LYS A 169 -11.10 16.00 31.12
N GLY A 170 -10.72 15.73 32.36
CA GLY A 170 -11.13 16.51 33.53
C GLY A 170 -12.61 16.37 33.91
N LYS A 171 -13.36 15.40 33.33
CA LYS A 171 -14.78 15.14 33.66
C LYS A 171 -14.95 14.27 34.91
N LEU A 172 -13.93 13.56 35.32
CA LEU A 172 -13.81 12.83 36.57
C LEU A 172 -12.44 13.14 37.19
N ASN A 173 -12.40 13.26 38.51
CA ASN A 173 -11.13 13.53 39.22
C ASN A 173 -10.20 12.31 39.20
N SER A 174 -10.77 11.09 39.23
CA SER A 174 -10.00 9.83 39.26
C SER A 174 -10.90 8.64 39.05
N CYS A 175 -10.31 7.48 38.67
CA CYS A 175 -11.01 6.21 38.64
C CYS A 175 -10.05 5.06 38.95
N GLY A 176 -10.58 3.97 39.56
CA GLY A 176 -9.82 2.76 39.88
C GLY A 176 -8.66 2.97 40.85
N GLY A 177 -8.69 4.00 41.68
CA GLY A 177 -7.59 4.34 42.62
C GLY A 177 -6.47 5.18 42.02
N PHE A 178 -6.59 5.61 40.74
CA PHE A 178 -5.58 6.39 40.03
C PHE A 178 -6.09 7.76 39.59
N TYR A 179 -5.17 8.73 39.51
CA TYR A 179 -5.31 9.93 38.70
C TYR A 179 -4.87 9.60 37.27
N TRP A 180 -5.56 10.13 36.27
CA TRP A 180 -5.30 9.84 34.86
C TRP A 180 -5.09 11.11 34.05
N MET A 181 -4.10 11.12 33.20
CA MET A 181 -3.84 12.19 32.24
C MET A 181 -3.35 11.64 30.90
N TYR A 182 -3.54 12.41 29.83
CA TYR A 182 -2.87 12.10 28.57
C TYR A 182 -1.38 12.41 28.70
N LYS A 183 -0.53 11.52 28.17
CA LYS A 183 0.89 11.80 28.00
C LYS A 183 1.03 12.83 26.88
N ASN A 184 1.48 14.06 27.20
CA ASN A 184 1.78 15.08 26.20
C ASN A 184 3.06 14.67 25.46
N ASN A 185 2.99 14.54 24.13
CA ASN A 185 4.17 14.30 23.28
C ASN A 185 5.01 15.58 23.06
N ASN A 186 4.89 16.57 23.94
CA ASN A 186 5.63 17.83 23.86
C ASN A 186 6.66 17.90 24.99
N ASP A 187 7.70 17.07 24.91
CA ASP A 187 9.01 17.36 25.51
C ASP A 187 10.08 17.45 24.39
N ASP A 188 9.79 18.27 23.38
CA ASP A 188 10.84 18.97 22.66
C ASP A 188 11.11 20.30 23.41
N THR A 189 11.72 20.21 24.55
CA THR A 189 12.34 21.37 25.18
C THR A 189 13.65 21.65 24.46
N LYS A 190 13.72 22.84 23.94
CA LYS A 190 14.84 23.64 23.41
C LYS A 190 16.22 23.29 23.98
#